data_d19b32f445bd82fb173db469465e2adf
#
_entry.id   d19b32f445bd82fb173db469465e2adf
#
_cell.length_a   1.000
_cell.length_b   1.000
_cell.length_c   1.000
_cell.angle_alpha   90.00
_cell.angle_beta   90.00
_cell.angle_gamma   90.00
#
_symmetry.space_group_name_H-M   'P 1'
#
loop_
_entity.id
_entity.type
_entity.pdbx_description
1 polymer ?
#
loop_
_entity_poly.entity_id
_entity_poly.type
_entity_poly.pdbx_seq_one_letter_code
_entity_poly.pdbx_strand_id
1 'polypeptide(L)'
;ELGTRNDTGTPQVGKYRIDAHEMYAQPKVSQKLLDDAAMDVEGWLAGKVADKFARVEGAGFTTGDGSGKPRGLFAYTTAATGDDSRAWGQFEHIKTGTDGDFNSTTKADPLFDLIGAMKQQYLQNASWLMRREVRTKLRKLKGATSDLYLWEPSLQAGQPDRLNGYNVRVDQYV
;
A
#
# COMPACT_ATOMS: atom_id res chain seq x y z
N GLU A 1 -37.79 -37.57 -13.96
CA GLU A 1 -36.37 -37.73 -14.34
C GLU A 1 -35.52 -37.38 -13.13
N LEU A 2 -34.89 -38.39 -12.55
CA LEU A 2 -33.92 -38.21 -11.47
C LEU A 2 -32.57 -37.92 -12.15
N GLY A 3 -32.31 -36.64 -12.44
CA GLY A 3 -30.98 -36.20 -12.88
C GLY A 3 -29.93 -36.53 -11.82
N THR A 4 -28.78 -37.05 -12.24
CA THR A 4 -27.64 -37.33 -11.37
C THR A 4 -27.24 -36.03 -10.67
N ARG A 5 -27.35 -35.97 -9.35
CA ARG A 5 -26.89 -34.83 -8.56
C ARG A 5 -25.36 -34.95 -8.44
N ASN A 6 -24.65 -33.96 -8.97
CA ASN A 6 -23.21 -33.85 -8.77
C ASN A 6 -22.93 -33.38 -7.35
N ASP A 7 -21.86 -33.90 -6.74
CA ASP A 7 -21.41 -33.45 -5.44
C ASP A 7 -21.07 -31.95 -5.46
N THR A 8 -21.55 -31.24 -4.45
CA THR A 8 -21.15 -29.84 -4.23
C THR A 8 -19.75 -29.82 -3.67
N GLY A 9 -18.88 -29.00 -4.28
CA GLY A 9 -17.52 -28.85 -3.80
C GLY A 9 -17.46 -28.49 -2.32
N THR A 10 -16.65 -29.24 -1.56
CA THR A 10 -16.47 -29.00 -0.12
C THR A 10 -15.59 -27.76 0.11
N PRO A 11 -16.00 -26.79 0.94
CA PRO A 11 -15.15 -25.65 1.28
C PRO A 11 -13.83 -26.13 1.93
N GLN A 12 -12.73 -25.62 1.44
CA GLN A 12 -11.41 -25.91 2.00
C GLN A 12 -10.97 -24.80 2.95
N VAL A 13 -10.45 -25.18 4.12
CA VAL A 13 -9.93 -24.25 5.13
C VAL A 13 -8.43 -24.42 5.21
N GLY A 14 -7.70 -23.32 4.95
CA GLY A 14 -6.23 -23.25 5.10
C GLY A 14 -5.84 -22.53 6.40
N LYS A 15 -4.70 -22.90 6.98
CA LYS A 15 -4.11 -22.21 8.12
C LYS A 15 -3.09 -21.18 7.61
N TYR A 16 -3.26 -19.93 7.99
CA TYR A 16 -2.25 -18.89 7.78
C TYR A 16 -1.65 -18.48 9.12
N ARG A 17 -0.32 -18.44 9.19
CA ARG A 17 0.42 -18.03 10.39
C ARG A 17 1.05 -16.67 10.17
N ILE A 18 0.84 -15.76 11.11
CA ILE A 18 1.49 -14.46 11.19
C ILE A 18 2.35 -14.47 12.45
N ASP A 19 3.66 -14.36 12.28
CA ASP A 19 4.60 -14.31 13.40
C ASP A 19 4.78 -12.86 13.84
N ALA A 20 4.72 -12.64 15.17
CA ALA A 20 5.05 -11.36 15.78
C ALA A 20 6.57 -11.26 15.96
N HIS A 21 7.13 -10.10 15.68
CA HIS A 21 8.55 -9.82 15.81
C HIS A 21 8.77 -8.74 16.87
N GLU A 22 9.79 -8.93 17.70
CA GLU A 22 10.14 -7.96 18.73
C GLU A 22 11.01 -6.84 18.16
N MET A 23 10.79 -5.64 18.67
CA MET A 23 11.58 -4.46 18.35
C MET A 23 11.99 -3.77 19.65
N TYR A 24 13.26 -3.45 19.78
CA TYR A 24 13.78 -2.78 20.98
C TYR A 24 14.68 -1.61 20.60
N ALA A 25 14.80 -0.65 21.53
CA ALA A 25 15.73 0.45 21.45
C ALA A 25 16.39 0.66 22.81
N GLN A 26 17.69 0.87 22.82
CA GLN A 26 18.47 1.13 24.03
C GLN A 26 19.32 2.38 23.79
N PRO A 27 18.74 3.58 23.82
CA PRO A 27 19.50 4.82 23.73
C PRO A 27 20.38 5.00 24.96
N LYS A 28 21.60 5.48 24.77
CA LYS A 28 22.55 5.77 25.85
C LYS A 28 22.71 7.28 25.97
N VAL A 29 22.57 7.81 27.18
CA VAL A 29 22.75 9.22 27.51
C VAL A 29 23.67 9.32 28.71
N SER A 30 24.57 10.30 28.72
CA SER A 30 25.42 10.55 29.90
C SER A 30 24.65 11.30 30.97
N GLN A 31 24.92 10.98 32.24
CA GLN A 31 24.30 11.69 33.38
C GLN A 31 24.58 13.19 33.31
N LYS A 32 25.79 13.60 32.93
CA LYS A 32 26.16 15.00 32.78
C LYS A 32 25.25 15.74 31.78
N LEU A 33 24.87 15.07 30.66
CA LEU A 33 23.96 15.68 29.69
C LEU A 33 22.54 15.84 30.25
N LEU A 34 22.09 14.92 31.10
CA LEU A 34 20.77 15.02 31.75
C LEU A 34 20.76 16.17 32.77
N ASP A 35 21.86 16.35 33.53
CA ASP A 35 21.95 17.36 34.57
C ASP A 35 22.18 18.78 34.02
N ASP A 36 22.97 18.92 32.92
CA ASP A 36 23.36 20.22 32.35
C ASP A 36 22.42 20.72 31.23
N ALA A 37 21.48 19.91 30.75
CA ALA A 37 20.65 20.29 29.61
C ALA A 37 19.54 21.29 30.02
N ALA A 38 19.42 22.37 29.28
CA ALA A 38 18.34 23.34 29.43
C ALA A 38 16.99 22.88 28.85
N MET A 39 16.94 21.67 28.28
CA MET A 39 15.77 21.06 27.65
C MET A 39 15.49 19.68 28.24
N ASP A 40 14.25 19.23 28.15
CA ASP A 40 13.86 17.87 28.51
C ASP A 40 14.47 16.85 27.53
N VAL A 41 15.66 16.34 27.87
CA VAL A 41 16.39 15.35 27.05
C VAL A 41 15.67 14.01 27.03
N GLU A 42 15.00 13.64 28.12
CA GLU A 42 14.30 12.37 28.23
C GLU A 42 13.08 12.35 27.30
N GLY A 43 12.24 13.38 27.35
CA GLY A 43 11.09 13.51 26.46
C GLY A 43 11.50 13.63 24.99
N TRP A 44 12.57 14.38 24.69
CA TRP A 44 13.11 14.46 23.34
C TRP A 44 13.59 13.10 22.84
N LEU A 45 14.28 12.33 23.65
CA LEU A 45 14.79 11.01 23.29
C LEU A 45 13.67 10.00 23.08
N ALA A 46 12.66 10.01 23.96
CA ALA A 46 11.47 9.18 23.81
C ALA A 46 10.75 9.45 22.47
N GLY A 47 10.62 10.72 22.08
CA GLY A 47 10.09 11.11 20.78
C GLY A 47 10.91 10.56 19.60
N LYS A 48 12.27 10.62 19.69
CA LYS A 48 13.15 10.07 18.66
C LYS A 48 13.07 8.55 18.53
N VAL A 49 12.88 7.85 19.65
CA VAL A 49 12.67 6.39 19.64
C VAL A 49 11.34 6.05 18.97
N ALA A 50 10.26 6.76 19.32
CA ALA A 50 8.95 6.56 18.71
C ALA A 50 8.98 6.81 17.18
N ASP A 51 9.61 7.89 16.74
CA ASP A 51 9.81 8.19 15.31
C ASP A 51 10.58 7.06 14.59
N LYS A 52 11.62 6.54 15.24
CA LYS A 52 12.42 5.46 14.66
C LYS A 52 11.61 4.16 14.55
N PHE A 53 10.82 3.84 15.56
CA PHE A 53 9.93 2.68 15.56
C PHE A 53 8.91 2.79 14.45
N ALA A 54 8.20 3.90 14.34
CA ALA A 54 7.23 4.13 13.28
C ALA A 54 7.82 3.95 11.87
N ARG A 55 9.07 4.42 11.65
CA ARG A 55 9.76 4.23 10.36
C ARG A 55 10.13 2.77 10.09
N VAL A 56 10.62 2.05 11.09
CA VAL A 56 10.99 0.63 10.95
C VAL A 56 9.75 -0.23 10.72
N GLU A 57 8.66 0.04 11.45
CA GLU A 57 7.37 -0.64 11.27
C GLU A 57 6.80 -0.36 9.88
N GLY A 58 6.75 0.90 9.44
CA GLY A 58 6.26 1.28 8.12
C GLY A 58 7.03 0.58 6.99
N ALA A 59 8.37 0.56 7.07
CA ALA A 59 9.20 -0.17 6.12
C ALA A 59 8.99 -1.70 6.21
N GLY A 60 8.84 -2.24 7.42
CA GLY A 60 8.59 -3.67 7.65
C GLY A 60 7.27 -4.14 7.06
N PHE A 61 6.19 -3.36 7.25
CA PHE A 61 4.86 -3.70 6.73
C PHE A 61 4.73 -3.57 5.22
N THR A 62 5.57 -2.77 4.58
CA THR A 62 5.54 -2.59 3.13
C THR A 62 6.50 -3.52 2.40
N THR A 63 7.77 -3.55 2.77
CA THR A 63 8.84 -4.23 2.03
C THR A 63 9.57 -5.32 2.82
N GLY A 64 9.13 -5.64 4.05
CA GLY A 64 9.76 -6.67 4.88
C GLY A 64 9.74 -8.05 4.21
N ASP A 65 10.82 -8.81 4.35
CA ASP A 65 10.98 -10.14 3.75
C ASP A 65 10.45 -11.29 4.61
N GLY A 66 10.04 -11.03 5.86
CA GLY A 66 9.57 -12.04 6.80
C GLY A 66 10.68 -12.74 7.59
N SER A 67 11.94 -12.28 7.46
CA SER A 67 13.06 -12.81 8.24
C SER A 67 13.45 -11.81 9.34
N GLY A 68 13.15 -12.13 10.61
CA GLY A 68 13.37 -11.24 11.74
C GLY A 68 12.54 -9.95 11.73
N LYS A 69 11.60 -9.83 10.80
CA LYS A 69 10.67 -8.70 10.60
C LYS A 69 9.40 -9.19 9.91
N PRO A 70 8.28 -8.47 10.00
CA PRO A 70 7.05 -8.89 9.34
C PRO A 70 7.23 -9.02 7.82
N ARG A 71 6.45 -9.91 7.21
CA ARG A 71 6.38 -10.01 5.75
C ARG A 71 5.50 -8.89 5.24
N GLY A 72 6.12 -7.97 4.50
CA GLY A 72 5.47 -6.79 3.97
C GLY A 72 4.57 -7.07 2.76
N LEU A 73 3.71 -6.10 2.46
CA LEU A 73 2.73 -6.18 1.37
C LEU A 73 3.39 -6.49 0.02
N PHE A 74 4.52 -5.87 -0.28
CA PHE A 74 5.22 -6.04 -1.56
C PHE A 74 6.16 -7.26 -1.62
N ALA A 75 6.30 -8.01 -0.53
CA ALA A 75 7.07 -9.26 -0.52
C ALA A 75 6.26 -10.48 -1.00
N TYR A 76 4.96 -10.30 -1.24
CA TYR A 76 4.11 -11.36 -1.80
C TYR A 76 4.27 -11.41 -3.31
N THR A 77 4.17 -12.62 -3.86
CA THR A 77 4.17 -12.83 -5.30
C THR A 77 2.93 -12.23 -5.95
N THR A 78 3.07 -11.77 -7.18
CA THR A 78 1.97 -11.18 -7.95
C THR A 78 1.68 -12.02 -9.19
N ALA A 79 0.43 -12.02 -9.64
CA ALA A 79 -0.01 -12.66 -10.86
C ALA A 79 -0.92 -11.72 -11.67
N ALA A 80 -0.92 -11.89 -12.98
CA ALA A 80 -1.80 -11.12 -13.88
C ALA A 80 -3.17 -11.77 -14.08
N THR A 81 -3.44 -12.86 -13.35
CA THR A 81 -4.70 -13.61 -13.43
C THR A 81 -5.70 -13.12 -12.41
N GLY A 82 -6.98 -13.07 -12.78
CA GLY A 82 -8.06 -12.64 -11.90
C GLY A 82 -8.31 -13.59 -10.71
N ASP A 83 -9.11 -13.14 -9.77
CA ASP A 83 -9.37 -13.77 -8.48
C ASP A 83 -9.81 -15.24 -8.56
N ASP A 84 -10.57 -15.61 -9.57
CA ASP A 84 -11.14 -16.98 -9.68
C ASP A 84 -10.14 -18.04 -10.16
N SER A 85 -9.00 -17.60 -10.71
CA SER A 85 -7.92 -18.48 -11.23
C SER A 85 -6.56 -18.26 -10.55
N ARG A 86 -6.42 -17.20 -9.77
CA ARG A 86 -5.17 -16.87 -9.08
C ARG A 86 -4.99 -17.76 -7.83
N ALA A 87 -3.77 -18.23 -7.63
CA ALA A 87 -3.44 -18.98 -6.42
C ALA A 87 -3.58 -18.10 -5.17
N TRP A 88 -4.03 -18.71 -4.07
CA TRP A 88 -4.18 -18.02 -2.79
C TRP A 88 -2.84 -17.47 -2.28
N GLY A 89 -2.86 -16.26 -1.71
CA GLY A 89 -1.64 -15.57 -1.22
C GLY A 89 -0.87 -14.81 -2.28
N GLN A 90 -1.41 -14.65 -3.49
CA GLN A 90 -0.85 -13.80 -4.53
C GLN A 90 -1.72 -12.55 -4.74
N PHE A 91 -1.08 -11.43 -5.03
CA PHE A 91 -1.79 -10.21 -5.43
C PHE A 91 -1.93 -10.12 -6.95
N GLU A 92 -3.05 -9.58 -7.40
CA GLU A 92 -3.22 -9.24 -8.79
C GLU A 92 -2.41 -8.00 -9.15
N HIS A 93 -1.79 -8.00 -10.32
CA HIS A 93 -1.14 -6.83 -10.85
C HIS A 93 -1.62 -6.53 -12.27
N ILE A 94 -1.80 -5.25 -12.55
CA ILE A 94 -2.09 -4.73 -13.89
C ILE A 94 -0.89 -3.92 -14.34
N LYS A 95 -0.39 -4.21 -15.53
CA LYS A 95 0.79 -3.55 -16.07
C LYS A 95 0.42 -2.20 -16.68
N THR A 96 1.21 -1.18 -16.40
CA THR A 96 1.06 0.15 -17.01
C THR A 96 1.58 0.20 -18.46
N GLY A 97 2.25 -0.86 -18.92
CA GLY A 97 2.81 -0.94 -20.27
C GLY A 97 4.17 -0.28 -20.45
N THR A 98 4.65 0.46 -19.47
CA THR A 98 5.99 1.06 -19.44
C THR A 98 6.61 0.84 -18.08
N ASP A 99 7.84 0.34 -18.02
CA ASP A 99 8.51 0.08 -16.75
C ASP A 99 8.81 1.39 -16.01
N GLY A 100 8.38 1.44 -14.75
CA GLY A 100 8.57 2.61 -13.87
C GLY A 100 7.77 3.85 -14.24
N ASP A 101 6.89 3.80 -15.27
CA ASP A 101 6.08 4.94 -15.70
C ASP A 101 4.71 4.53 -16.29
N PHE A 102 3.90 5.50 -16.68
CA PHE A 102 2.67 5.32 -17.42
C PHE A 102 2.94 5.38 -18.93
N ASN A 103 2.35 4.46 -19.69
CA ASN A 103 2.49 4.43 -21.13
C ASN A 103 1.92 5.72 -21.76
N SER A 104 2.61 6.26 -22.75
CA SER A 104 2.19 7.49 -23.44
C SER A 104 0.87 7.36 -24.22
N THR A 105 0.50 6.15 -24.62
CA THR A 105 -0.72 5.85 -25.38
C THR A 105 -1.90 5.55 -24.47
N THR A 106 -1.74 4.57 -23.55
CA THR A 106 -2.84 4.12 -22.66
C THR A 106 -3.00 4.97 -21.40
N LYS A 107 -1.95 5.73 -21.04
CA LYS A 107 -1.98 6.71 -19.93
C LYS A 107 -2.67 6.21 -18.65
N ALA A 108 -3.92 6.62 -18.42
CA ALA A 108 -4.69 6.31 -17.21
C ALA A 108 -5.54 5.03 -17.33
N ASP A 109 -5.63 4.38 -18.49
CA ASP A 109 -6.46 3.18 -18.68
C ASP A 109 -6.17 2.07 -17.66
N PRO A 110 -4.90 1.76 -17.31
CA PRO A 110 -4.60 0.74 -16.30
C PRO A 110 -5.19 1.02 -14.92
N LEU A 111 -5.51 2.29 -14.60
CA LEU A 111 -6.16 2.65 -13.34
C LEU A 111 -7.65 2.25 -13.35
N PHE A 112 -8.31 2.39 -14.48
CA PHE A 112 -9.68 1.92 -14.66
C PHE A 112 -9.74 0.39 -14.69
N ASP A 113 -8.79 -0.24 -15.36
CA ASP A 113 -8.68 -1.70 -15.40
C ASP A 113 -8.48 -2.29 -14.00
N LEU A 114 -7.67 -1.64 -13.16
CA LEU A 114 -7.45 -2.07 -11.77
C LEU A 114 -8.73 -2.00 -10.93
N ILE A 115 -9.55 -0.97 -11.12
CA ILE A 115 -10.85 -0.86 -10.46
C ILE A 115 -11.81 -1.94 -10.99
N GLY A 116 -11.81 -2.15 -12.32
CA GLY A 116 -12.66 -3.15 -12.98
C GLY A 116 -12.33 -4.59 -12.60
N ALA A 117 -11.08 -4.89 -12.31
CA ALA A 117 -10.63 -6.20 -11.86
C ALA A 117 -11.07 -6.54 -10.43
N MET A 118 -11.35 -5.52 -9.60
CA MET A 118 -11.73 -5.72 -8.20
C MET A 118 -13.19 -6.17 -8.08
N LYS A 119 -13.45 -7.21 -7.28
CA LYS A 119 -14.81 -7.67 -7.00
C LYS A 119 -15.64 -6.61 -6.28
N GLN A 120 -16.91 -6.48 -6.67
CA GLN A 120 -17.86 -5.46 -6.20
C GLN A 120 -17.93 -5.34 -4.66
N GLN A 121 -17.84 -6.45 -3.96
CA GLN A 121 -17.94 -6.48 -2.49
C GLN A 121 -16.78 -5.75 -1.78
N TYR A 122 -15.62 -5.59 -2.44
CA TYR A 122 -14.44 -4.91 -1.88
C TYR A 122 -14.34 -3.45 -2.31
N LEU A 123 -15.02 -3.04 -3.37
CA LEU A 123 -14.97 -1.68 -3.90
C LEU A 123 -15.42 -0.62 -2.88
N GLN A 124 -16.37 -0.93 -2.01
CA GLN A 124 -16.92 0.03 -1.04
C GLN A 124 -15.85 0.56 -0.06
N ASN A 125 -14.86 -0.27 0.29
CA ASN A 125 -13.80 0.08 1.22
C ASN A 125 -12.45 0.29 0.52
N ALA A 126 -12.43 0.31 -0.81
CA ALA A 126 -11.22 0.48 -1.58
C ALA A 126 -10.61 1.87 -1.39
N SER A 127 -9.30 1.94 -1.40
CA SER A 127 -8.55 3.20 -1.39
C SER A 127 -7.25 3.01 -2.15
N TRP A 128 -6.78 4.08 -2.77
CA TRP A 128 -5.48 4.11 -3.40
C TRP A 128 -4.39 4.30 -2.36
N LEU A 129 -3.37 3.46 -2.40
CA LEU A 129 -2.15 3.62 -1.61
C LEU A 129 -0.99 3.79 -2.57
N MET A 130 -0.28 4.89 -2.47
CA MET A 130 0.80 5.20 -3.40
C MET A 130 1.86 6.10 -2.78
N ARG A 131 3.06 6.06 -3.36
CA ARG A 131 4.15 6.99 -3.02
C ARG A 131 3.85 8.40 -3.55
N ARG A 132 4.37 9.42 -2.90
CA ARG A 132 4.21 10.83 -3.32
C ARG A 132 4.65 11.08 -4.77
N GLU A 133 5.70 10.42 -5.21
CA GLU A 133 6.21 10.53 -6.58
C GLU A 133 5.21 10.02 -7.61
N VAL A 134 4.61 8.86 -7.36
CA VAL A 134 3.56 8.27 -8.20
C VAL A 134 2.34 9.18 -8.26
N ARG A 135 1.91 9.72 -7.11
CA ARG A 135 0.83 10.71 -7.06
C ARG A 135 1.14 11.93 -7.93
N THR A 136 2.39 12.43 -7.88
CA THR A 136 2.81 13.58 -8.69
C THR A 136 2.82 13.24 -10.18
N LYS A 137 3.26 12.04 -10.57
CA LYS A 137 3.20 11.56 -11.95
C LYS A 137 1.76 11.48 -12.44
N LEU A 138 0.85 10.90 -11.66
CA LEU A 138 -0.59 10.81 -11.99
C LEU A 138 -1.20 12.20 -12.22
N ARG A 139 -0.89 13.18 -11.37
CA ARG A 139 -1.37 14.55 -11.53
C ARG A 139 -0.84 15.25 -12.78
N LYS A 140 0.30 14.83 -13.29
CA LYS A 140 0.90 15.37 -14.52
C LYS A 140 0.41 14.68 -15.80
N LEU A 141 -0.37 13.60 -15.69
CA LEU A 141 -0.94 12.95 -16.87
C LEU A 141 -1.92 13.88 -17.57
N LYS A 142 -1.72 14.06 -18.85
CA LYS A 142 -2.57 14.89 -19.72
C LYS A 142 -3.33 14.02 -20.72
N GLY A 143 -4.43 14.53 -21.23
CA GLY A 143 -5.16 13.90 -22.35
C GLY A 143 -4.29 13.65 -23.57
N ALA A 144 -4.67 12.71 -24.44
CA ALA A 144 -3.88 12.34 -25.61
C ALA A 144 -3.77 13.49 -26.63
N THR A 145 -4.81 14.28 -26.76
CA THR A 145 -4.95 15.37 -27.75
C THR A 145 -5.19 16.74 -27.11
N SER A 146 -5.21 16.82 -25.77
CA SER A 146 -5.46 18.05 -25.03
C SER A 146 -4.40 18.25 -23.94
N ASP A 147 -4.06 19.51 -23.67
CA ASP A 147 -3.18 19.86 -22.55
C ASP A 147 -3.88 19.81 -21.18
N LEU A 148 -5.12 19.32 -21.12
CA LEU A 148 -5.87 19.18 -19.88
C LEU A 148 -5.33 18.02 -19.04
N TYR A 149 -5.18 18.25 -17.75
CA TYR A 149 -4.80 17.21 -16.80
C TYR A 149 -5.95 16.22 -16.62
N LEU A 150 -5.64 14.92 -16.60
CA LEU A 150 -6.65 13.86 -16.43
C LEU A 150 -7.17 13.76 -14.99
N TRP A 151 -6.39 14.22 -14.02
CA TRP A 151 -6.77 14.22 -12.62
C TRP A 151 -6.60 15.60 -12.00
N GLU A 152 -7.71 16.20 -11.61
CA GLU A 152 -7.74 17.42 -10.81
C GLU A 152 -8.10 17.06 -9.37
N PRO A 153 -7.20 17.29 -8.40
CA PRO A 153 -7.51 17.08 -7.00
C PRO A 153 -8.51 18.11 -6.49
N SER A 154 -9.20 17.78 -5.40
CA SER A 154 -10.09 18.74 -4.75
C SER A 154 -9.34 20.04 -4.41
N LEU A 155 -9.87 21.17 -4.85
CA LEU A 155 -9.38 22.50 -4.47
C LEU A 155 -9.85 22.94 -3.09
N GLN A 156 -10.74 22.16 -2.45
CA GLN A 156 -11.22 22.46 -1.10
C GLN A 156 -10.19 22.00 -0.06
N ALA A 157 -9.74 22.92 0.77
CA ALA A 157 -8.86 22.62 1.89
C ALA A 157 -9.55 21.63 2.86
N GLY A 158 -8.81 20.59 3.30
CA GLY A 158 -9.31 19.59 4.24
C GLY A 158 -10.08 18.41 3.61
N GLN A 159 -10.34 18.41 2.32
CA GLN A 159 -10.90 17.24 1.63
C GLN A 159 -9.76 16.32 1.17
N PRO A 160 -9.84 15.00 1.47
CA PRO A 160 -8.85 14.05 0.97
C PRO A 160 -8.92 13.99 -0.56
N ASP A 161 -7.76 13.87 -1.19
CA ASP A 161 -7.68 13.65 -2.64
C ASP A 161 -8.43 12.37 -3.03
N ARG A 162 -9.21 12.45 -4.10
CA ARG A 162 -9.91 11.30 -4.67
C ARG A 162 -9.46 11.06 -6.10
N LEU A 163 -9.18 9.82 -6.42
CA LEU A 163 -8.90 9.36 -7.77
C LEU A 163 -9.97 8.35 -8.17
N ASN A 164 -10.69 8.62 -9.24
CA ASN A 164 -11.81 7.79 -9.72
C ASN A 164 -12.84 7.46 -8.61
N GLY A 165 -13.14 8.41 -7.72
CA GLY A 165 -14.10 8.24 -6.63
C GLY A 165 -13.55 7.64 -5.34
N TYR A 166 -12.33 7.08 -5.34
CA TYR A 166 -11.70 6.44 -4.19
C TYR A 166 -10.68 7.36 -3.51
N ASN A 167 -10.56 7.26 -2.19
CA ASN A 167 -9.62 8.07 -1.41
C ASN A 167 -8.17 7.71 -1.75
N VAL A 168 -7.32 8.73 -1.84
CA VAL A 168 -5.88 8.55 -2.06
C VAL A 168 -5.14 8.71 -0.74
N ARG A 169 -4.38 7.68 -0.36
CA ARG A 169 -3.46 7.68 0.77
C ARG A 169 -2.03 7.70 0.25
N VAL A 170 -1.22 8.57 0.82
CA VAL A 170 0.18 8.70 0.43
C VAL A 170 1.05 8.16 1.54
N ASP A 171 1.90 7.19 1.20
CA ASP A 171 2.88 6.62 2.11
C ASP A 171 4.27 6.67 1.44
N GLN A 172 5.31 6.89 2.23
CA GLN A 172 6.68 6.98 1.73
C GLN A 172 7.36 5.63 1.53
N TYR A 173 6.81 4.56 2.10
CA TYR A 173 7.39 3.22 2.06
C TYR A 173 6.81 2.32 0.96
N VAL A 174 5.73 2.75 0.31
CA VAL A 174 5.05 2.02 -0.78
C VAL A 174 5.82 2.10 -2.08
#